data_0c9014507b403a7a137197afae6d687e
#
_entry.id   0c9014507b403a7a137197afae6d687e
#
_cell.length_a   1.000
_cell.length_b   1.000
_cell.length_c   1.000
_cell.angle_alpha   90.00
_cell.angle_beta   90.00
_cell.angle_gamma   90.00
#
_symmetry.space_group_name_H-M   'P 1'
#
loop_
_entity.id
_entity.type
_entity.pdbx_description
1 polymer ?
#
loop_
_entity_poly.entity_id
_entity_poly.type
_entity_poly.pdbx_seq_one_letter_code
_entity_poly.pdbx_strand_id
1 'polypeptide(L)'
;VITRFAPSPTGVLHVGGARTALFNYLYARQHEGNFLLRIEDTDKERSKKEYEENIINGLAWLGISYDKLYRQSERADKHKDCLQRLINRGLAYEAEEGKDGSGKVIRFRNPGAKISFHDAIRGNIEFDTTELGDFVVAKNIDTPLFHLAVVVDDFEMGVTQVIRGEDHISNTPRQILLQSAIDAPHPTYAHIPLILAHDKSKLSKRHGSVSLVEFRDKGYLPDAMVNFLALIGWHPEGSGELFSMNDLVKEFTLERVQKGGAIFNIEKLDWLNREYLKKMLPEEFEKKVIEYIPEKFKKSDKKISERMLKNIALIIVERINTLSDISAMFESGEFDYIFERPTYDPRKLLWKGTPDLLVTKQRLDKVIELLQEIDEENLTGDTVKETVWKYASSEGRGDVLWPMRFALSGKEKSPDPFVLVSILGKEESLKRLRYASETLIARNS
;
A
#
# COMPACT_ATOMS: atom_id res chain seq x y z
N VAL A 1 -24.69 -7.18 13.61
CA VAL A 1 -24.12 -7.49 12.28
C VAL A 1 -22.87 -8.35 12.43
N ILE A 2 -22.77 -9.43 11.65
CA ILE A 2 -21.58 -10.29 11.59
C ILE A 2 -21.18 -10.43 10.14
N THR A 3 -19.96 -9.97 9.81
CA THR A 3 -19.33 -10.14 8.49
C THR A 3 -18.15 -11.10 8.59
N ARG A 4 -17.64 -11.54 7.44
CA ARG A 4 -16.43 -12.39 7.40
C ARG A 4 -15.59 -12.14 6.16
N PHE A 5 -14.27 -12.21 6.34
CA PHE A 5 -13.33 -12.45 5.26
C PHE A 5 -12.95 -13.93 5.26
N ALA A 6 -13.12 -14.60 4.13
CA ALA A 6 -13.01 -16.05 4.02
C ALA A 6 -12.01 -16.45 2.92
N PRO A 7 -10.70 -16.17 3.10
CA PRO A 7 -9.69 -16.47 2.10
C PRO A 7 -9.25 -17.94 2.15
N SER A 8 -9.02 -18.54 0.96
CA SER A 8 -8.28 -19.79 0.87
C SER A 8 -6.76 -19.52 0.89
N PRO A 9 -5.96 -20.19 1.73
CA PRO A 9 -4.53 -19.96 1.87
C PRO A 9 -3.75 -20.68 0.76
N THR A 10 -4.10 -20.41 -0.51
CA THR A 10 -3.48 -21.00 -1.72
C THR A 10 -2.51 -20.05 -2.41
N GLY A 11 -2.27 -18.87 -1.82
CA GLY A 11 -1.37 -17.84 -2.31
C GLY A 11 -1.28 -16.68 -1.33
N VAL A 12 -0.38 -15.74 -1.62
CA VAL A 12 -0.21 -14.52 -0.82
C VAL A 12 -1.41 -13.59 -0.94
N LEU A 13 -1.68 -12.81 0.10
CA LEU A 13 -2.75 -11.82 0.11
C LEU A 13 -2.50 -10.75 -0.96
N HIS A 14 -3.44 -10.65 -1.89
CA HIS A 14 -3.41 -9.66 -2.96
C HIS A 14 -4.39 -8.50 -2.68
N VAL A 15 -4.23 -7.39 -3.39
CA VAL A 15 -5.03 -6.16 -3.20
C VAL A 15 -6.54 -6.41 -3.28
N GLY A 16 -7.01 -7.35 -4.11
CA GLY A 16 -8.43 -7.70 -4.20
C GLY A 16 -8.95 -8.36 -2.92
N GLY A 17 -8.18 -9.30 -2.35
CA GLY A 17 -8.49 -9.92 -1.05
C GLY A 17 -8.44 -8.91 0.08
N ALA A 18 -7.39 -8.07 0.11
CA ALA A 18 -7.24 -7.00 1.10
C ALA A 18 -8.41 -6.00 1.07
N ARG A 19 -8.87 -5.57 -0.12
CA ARG A 19 -10.05 -4.72 -0.27
C ARG A 19 -11.31 -5.41 0.24
N THR A 20 -11.49 -6.70 -0.08
CA THR A 20 -12.64 -7.48 0.42
C THR A 20 -12.63 -7.54 1.95
N ALA A 21 -11.49 -7.80 2.55
CA ALA A 21 -11.33 -7.78 4.01
C ALA A 21 -11.66 -6.40 4.60
N LEU A 22 -11.12 -5.34 4.01
CA LEU A 22 -11.36 -3.96 4.43
C LEU A 22 -12.85 -3.61 4.40
N PHE A 23 -13.57 -3.91 3.31
CA PHE A 23 -15.01 -3.59 3.20
C PHE A 23 -15.85 -4.36 4.23
N ASN A 24 -15.53 -5.63 4.49
CA ASN A 24 -16.15 -6.40 5.57
C ASN A 24 -15.88 -5.80 6.96
N TYR A 25 -14.63 -5.39 7.20
CA TYR A 25 -14.21 -4.75 8.44
C TYR A 25 -14.94 -3.42 8.66
N LEU A 26 -14.92 -2.52 7.66
CA LEU A 26 -15.55 -1.21 7.72
C LEU A 26 -17.05 -1.34 8.01
N TYR A 27 -17.73 -2.22 7.27
CA TYR A 27 -19.16 -2.45 7.44
C TYR A 27 -19.48 -3.01 8.83
N ALA A 28 -18.71 -3.99 9.32
CA ALA A 28 -18.91 -4.53 10.66
C ALA A 28 -18.71 -3.46 11.73
N ARG A 29 -17.62 -2.69 11.67
CA ARG A 29 -17.30 -1.67 12.68
C ARG A 29 -18.29 -0.52 12.67
N GLN A 30 -18.76 -0.09 11.51
CA GLN A 30 -19.79 0.93 11.39
C GLN A 30 -21.10 0.53 12.09
N HIS A 31 -21.45 -0.78 12.05
CA HIS A 31 -22.66 -1.32 12.65
C HIS A 31 -22.43 -1.91 14.04
N GLU A 32 -21.33 -1.57 14.72
CA GLU A 32 -20.97 -2.10 16.05
C GLU A 32 -21.00 -3.64 16.12
N GLY A 33 -20.69 -4.27 14.98
CA GLY A 33 -20.77 -5.71 14.77
C GLY A 33 -19.40 -6.39 14.81
N ASN A 34 -19.40 -7.69 14.53
CA ASN A 34 -18.20 -8.52 14.52
C ASN A 34 -17.69 -8.76 13.10
N PHE A 35 -16.37 -8.70 12.95
CA PHE A 35 -15.66 -9.10 11.75
C PHE A 35 -14.88 -10.40 12.00
N LEU A 36 -15.20 -11.46 11.27
CA LEU A 36 -14.61 -12.78 11.40
C LEU A 36 -13.56 -13.04 10.31
N LEU A 37 -12.48 -13.72 10.67
CA LEU A 37 -11.55 -14.30 9.71
C LEU A 37 -11.76 -15.81 9.67
N ARG A 38 -12.11 -16.35 8.48
CA ARG A 38 -12.21 -17.79 8.25
C ARG A 38 -11.22 -18.23 7.18
N ILE A 39 -10.24 -19.01 7.55
CA ILE A 39 -9.29 -19.62 6.62
C ILE A 39 -9.95 -20.85 5.99
N GLU A 40 -10.15 -20.82 4.67
CA GLU A 40 -10.74 -21.91 3.91
C GLU A 40 -9.65 -22.85 3.38
N ASP A 41 -9.15 -23.70 4.26
CA ASP A 41 -7.99 -24.58 4.09
C ASP A 41 -8.37 -26.05 3.77
N THR A 42 -9.56 -26.27 3.25
CA THR A 42 -10.04 -27.63 2.91
C THR A 42 -9.33 -28.24 1.69
N ASP A 43 -8.75 -27.44 0.82
CA ASP A 43 -7.89 -27.90 -0.27
C ASP A 43 -6.46 -28.14 0.28
N LYS A 44 -6.21 -29.33 0.79
CA LYS A 44 -4.94 -29.70 1.45
C LYS A 44 -3.73 -29.68 0.52
N GLU A 45 -3.93 -29.80 -0.80
CA GLU A 45 -2.83 -29.83 -1.78
C GLU A 45 -2.27 -28.42 -2.02
N ARG A 46 -3.15 -27.42 -2.09
CA ARG A 46 -2.79 -26.03 -2.39
C ARG A 46 -2.68 -25.14 -1.17
N SER A 47 -3.31 -25.50 -0.05
CA SER A 47 -3.27 -24.72 1.18
C SER A 47 -1.93 -24.89 1.88
N LYS A 48 -1.29 -23.76 2.25
CA LYS A 48 -0.01 -23.72 2.93
C LYS A 48 -0.06 -22.79 4.12
N LYS A 49 0.60 -23.20 5.21
CA LYS A 49 0.70 -22.39 6.43
C LYS A 49 1.36 -21.03 6.18
N GLU A 50 2.36 -20.97 5.32
CA GLU A 50 3.02 -19.72 4.93
C GLU A 50 2.06 -18.69 4.32
N TYR A 51 1.04 -19.14 3.57
CA TYR A 51 0.01 -18.25 3.01
C TYR A 51 -1.01 -17.82 4.06
N GLU A 52 -1.37 -18.68 4.99
CA GLU A 52 -2.19 -18.29 6.14
C GLU A 52 -1.50 -17.20 6.96
N GLU A 53 -0.23 -17.40 7.30
CA GLU A 53 0.58 -16.41 8.01
C GLU A 53 0.71 -15.10 7.23
N ASN A 54 0.88 -15.17 5.91
CA ASN A 54 0.90 -14.00 5.03
C ASN A 54 -0.41 -13.22 5.07
N ILE A 55 -1.56 -13.91 5.04
CA ILE A 55 -2.89 -13.28 5.15
C ILE A 55 -3.04 -12.57 6.49
N ILE A 56 -2.73 -13.25 7.60
CA ILE A 56 -2.84 -12.69 8.95
C ILE A 56 -1.93 -11.48 9.12
N ASN A 57 -0.66 -11.59 8.71
CA ASN A 57 0.31 -10.50 8.80
C ASN A 57 -0.06 -9.32 7.88
N GLY A 58 -0.64 -9.61 6.71
CA GLY A 58 -1.13 -8.58 5.80
C GLY A 58 -2.29 -7.79 6.38
N LEU A 59 -3.26 -8.45 7.01
CA LEU A 59 -4.37 -7.79 7.71
C LEU A 59 -3.86 -6.96 8.90
N ALA A 60 -2.94 -7.51 9.69
CA ALA A 60 -2.33 -6.81 10.82
C ALA A 60 -1.57 -5.56 10.36
N TRP A 61 -0.83 -5.63 9.24
CA TRP A 61 -0.14 -4.48 8.67
C TRP A 61 -1.10 -3.37 8.23
N LEU A 62 -2.28 -3.73 7.70
CA LEU A 62 -3.34 -2.76 7.36
C LEU A 62 -4.11 -2.23 8.58
N GLY A 63 -3.83 -2.70 9.80
CA GLY A 63 -4.61 -2.36 10.99
C GLY A 63 -6.01 -2.99 11.02
N ILE A 64 -6.26 -4.03 10.24
CA ILE A 64 -7.53 -4.75 10.19
C ILE A 64 -7.52 -5.88 11.22
N SER A 65 -8.16 -5.65 12.36
CA SER A 65 -8.32 -6.64 13.42
C SER A 65 -9.61 -7.43 13.25
N TYR A 66 -9.56 -8.74 13.49
CA TYR A 66 -10.73 -9.62 13.50
C TYR A 66 -11.09 -10.03 14.93
N ASP A 67 -12.38 -10.32 15.16
CA ASP A 67 -12.86 -10.68 16.48
C ASP A 67 -12.65 -12.17 16.78
N LYS A 68 -12.75 -13.02 15.76
CA LYS A 68 -12.44 -14.46 15.85
C LYS A 68 -11.79 -14.98 14.58
N LEU A 69 -10.88 -15.95 14.77
CA LEU A 69 -10.27 -16.74 13.70
C LEU A 69 -10.86 -18.15 13.70
N TYR A 70 -11.25 -18.62 12.53
CA TYR A 70 -11.69 -20.00 12.29
C TYR A 70 -10.88 -20.62 11.15
N ARG A 71 -10.65 -21.94 11.24
CA ARG A 71 -10.13 -22.74 10.13
C ARG A 71 -11.21 -23.72 9.69
N GLN A 72 -11.47 -23.78 8.41
CA GLN A 72 -12.52 -24.61 7.86
C GLN A 72 -12.22 -26.11 8.06
N SER A 73 -10.96 -26.50 8.02
CA SER A 73 -10.49 -27.88 8.30
C SER A 73 -10.80 -28.36 9.72
N GLU A 74 -10.91 -27.45 10.70
CA GLU A 74 -11.24 -27.76 12.10
C GLU A 74 -12.75 -27.95 12.33
N ARG A 75 -13.58 -27.81 11.29
CA ARG A 75 -15.02 -27.86 11.33
C ARG A 75 -15.65 -29.04 10.59
N ALA A 76 -14.83 -30.04 10.24
CA ALA A 76 -15.26 -31.20 9.48
C ALA A 76 -16.47 -31.92 10.07
N ASP A 77 -16.57 -32.04 11.40
CA ASP A 77 -17.71 -32.66 12.06
C ASP A 77 -19.01 -31.92 11.80
N LYS A 78 -18.99 -30.58 11.81
CA LYS A 78 -20.17 -29.74 11.51
C LYS A 78 -20.66 -29.93 10.07
N HIS A 79 -19.72 -30.00 9.14
CA HIS A 79 -20.03 -30.24 7.72
C HIS A 79 -20.63 -31.63 7.53
N LYS A 80 -20.01 -32.65 8.16
CA LYS A 80 -20.49 -34.02 8.12
C LYS A 80 -21.89 -34.18 8.71
N ASP A 81 -22.13 -33.62 9.89
CA ASP A 81 -23.44 -33.68 10.53
C ASP A 81 -24.54 -33.01 9.70
N CYS A 82 -24.21 -31.87 9.07
CA CYS A 82 -25.14 -31.19 8.17
C CYS A 82 -25.42 -32.02 6.92
N LEU A 83 -24.39 -32.58 6.29
CA LEU A 83 -24.53 -33.42 5.11
C LEU A 83 -25.35 -34.66 5.41
N GLN A 84 -25.13 -35.33 6.54
CA GLN A 84 -25.93 -36.50 6.98
C GLN A 84 -27.40 -36.13 7.16
N ARG A 85 -27.71 -34.96 7.74
CA ARG A 85 -29.10 -34.48 7.86
C ARG A 85 -29.73 -34.24 6.50
N LEU A 86 -29.02 -33.69 5.51
CA LEU A 86 -29.51 -33.52 4.15
C LEU A 86 -29.82 -34.86 3.46
N ILE A 87 -28.94 -35.85 3.66
CA ILE A 87 -29.16 -37.22 3.14
C ILE A 87 -30.38 -37.86 3.78
N ASN A 88 -30.49 -37.82 5.13
CA ASN A 88 -31.63 -38.40 5.84
C ASN A 88 -32.98 -37.75 5.49
N ARG A 89 -32.97 -36.49 5.08
CA ARG A 89 -34.18 -35.76 4.57
C ARG A 89 -34.44 -36.02 3.09
N GLY A 90 -33.61 -36.77 2.40
CA GLY A 90 -33.72 -37.04 0.96
C GLY A 90 -33.38 -35.84 0.07
N LEU A 91 -32.75 -34.76 0.65
CA LEU A 91 -32.33 -33.54 -0.05
C LEU A 91 -30.94 -33.69 -0.69
N ALA A 92 -30.18 -34.68 -0.26
CA ALA A 92 -28.92 -35.09 -0.89
C ALA A 92 -28.86 -36.59 -1.05
N TYR A 93 -28.09 -37.10 -2.02
CA TYR A 93 -27.99 -38.52 -2.32
C TYR A 93 -26.62 -38.87 -2.92
N GLU A 94 -26.22 -40.13 -2.76
CA GLU A 94 -25.04 -40.67 -3.45
C GLU A 94 -25.34 -40.89 -4.93
N ALA A 95 -24.44 -40.47 -5.78
CA ALA A 95 -24.51 -40.67 -7.22
C ALA A 95 -23.15 -41.19 -7.75
N GLU A 96 -23.22 -41.97 -8.81
CA GLU A 96 -22.02 -42.36 -9.56
C GLU A 96 -21.54 -41.20 -10.40
N GLU A 97 -20.22 -41.00 -10.47
CA GLU A 97 -19.56 -39.97 -11.28
C GLU A 97 -18.40 -40.59 -12.06
N GLY A 98 -18.23 -40.14 -13.30
CA GLY A 98 -17.23 -40.66 -14.23
C GLY A 98 -17.85 -41.43 -15.40
N LYS A 99 -17.14 -41.45 -16.54
CA LYS A 99 -17.60 -42.14 -17.76
C LYS A 99 -17.73 -43.67 -17.59
N ASP A 100 -17.07 -44.19 -16.57
CA ASP A 100 -17.05 -45.62 -16.23
C ASP A 100 -17.75 -45.95 -14.90
N GLY A 101 -18.41 -44.97 -14.28
CA GLY A 101 -19.11 -45.17 -13.00
C GLY A 101 -18.20 -45.49 -11.81
N SER A 102 -16.90 -45.25 -11.93
CA SER A 102 -15.91 -45.66 -10.91
C SER A 102 -15.84 -44.72 -9.69
N GLY A 103 -16.37 -43.51 -9.80
CA GLY A 103 -16.40 -42.50 -8.72
C GLY A 103 -17.77 -42.40 -8.07
N LYS A 104 -17.79 -42.15 -6.73
CA LYS A 104 -19.02 -41.80 -6.02
C LYS A 104 -18.89 -40.36 -5.51
N VAL A 105 -19.99 -39.60 -5.60
CA VAL A 105 -20.12 -38.25 -5.08
C VAL A 105 -21.44 -38.07 -4.38
N ILE A 106 -21.59 -37.04 -3.58
CA ILE A 106 -22.88 -36.67 -2.99
C ILE A 106 -23.39 -35.43 -3.70
N ARG A 107 -24.60 -35.55 -4.27
CA ARG A 107 -25.30 -34.49 -4.98
C ARG A 107 -26.44 -33.93 -4.13
N PHE A 108 -26.60 -32.60 -4.19
CA PHE A 108 -27.78 -31.93 -3.68
C PHE A 108 -28.91 -32.02 -4.74
N ARG A 109 -30.11 -32.38 -4.28
CA ARG A 109 -31.29 -32.45 -5.11
C ARG A 109 -31.84 -31.04 -5.35
N ASN A 110 -31.65 -30.54 -6.55
CA ASN A 110 -32.09 -29.20 -6.92
C ASN A 110 -33.64 -29.20 -7.12
N PRO A 111 -34.40 -28.35 -6.38
CA PRO A 111 -35.84 -28.28 -6.54
C PRO A 111 -36.30 -27.63 -7.86
N GLY A 112 -35.38 -27.04 -8.66
CA GLY A 112 -35.74 -26.41 -9.94
C GLY A 112 -36.61 -25.16 -9.73
N ALA A 113 -36.22 -24.28 -8.85
CA ALA A 113 -36.95 -23.06 -8.47
C ALA A 113 -36.33 -21.79 -9.08
N LYS A 114 -37.14 -20.76 -9.27
CA LYS A 114 -36.62 -19.40 -9.47
C LYS A 114 -36.24 -18.83 -8.15
N ILE A 115 -34.99 -18.33 -8.05
CA ILE A 115 -34.43 -17.70 -6.88
C ILE A 115 -34.23 -16.22 -7.15
N SER A 116 -34.79 -15.39 -6.29
CA SER A 116 -34.55 -13.93 -6.27
C SER A 116 -33.95 -13.54 -4.95
N PHE A 117 -32.93 -12.69 -5.01
CA PHE A 117 -32.34 -12.09 -3.82
C PHE A 117 -31.96 -10.63 -4.09
N HIS A 118 -31.95 -9.83 -3.03
CA HIS A 118 -31.50 -8.45 -3.11
C HIS A 118 -30.00 -8.38 -2.75
N ASP A 119 -29.23 -7.83 -3.68
CA ASP A 119 -27.82 -7.52 -3.47
C ASP A 119 -27.68 -6.02 -3.17
N ALA A 120 -27.01 -5.68 -2.05
CA ALA A 120 -26.91 -4.30 -1.59
C ALA A 120 -26.19 -3.36 -2.60
N ILE A 121 -25.37 -3.93 -3.51
CA ILE A 121 -24.65 -3.15 -4.53
C ILE A 121 -25.33 -3.29 -5.89
N ARG A 122 -25.73 -4.52 -6.28
CA ARG A 122 -26.22 -4.84 -7.60
C ARG A 122 -27.73 -4.65 -7.78
N GLY A 123 -28.47 -4.62 -6.66
CA GLY A 123 -29.92 -4.60 -6.65
C GLY A 123 -30.51 -6.01 -6.75
N ASN A 124 -31.71 -6.13 -7.28
CA ASN A 124 -32.39 -7.41 -7.39
C ASN A 124 -31.78 -8.29 -8.47
N ILE A 125 -31.47 -9.53 -8.10
CA ILE A 125 -30.87 -10.54 -8.96
C ILE A 125 -31.79 -11.76 -8.96
N GLU A 126 -32.10 -12.28 -10.15
CA GLU A 126 -32.94 -13.47 -10.35
C GLU A 126 -32.15 -14.53 -11.09
N PHE A 127 -32.30 -15.78 -10.65
CA PHE A 127 -31.77 -16.97 -11.32
C PHE A 127 -32.82 -18.04 -11.47
N ASP A 128 -32.89 -18.65 -12.63
CA ASP A 128 -33.63 -19.89 -12.85
C ASP A 128 -32.69 -21.06 -12.57
N THR A 129 -32.97 -21.80 -11.50
CA THR A 129 -32.12 -22.92 -11.10
C THR A 129 -32.44 -24.21 -11.81
N THR A 130 -33.50 -24.25 -12.65
CA THR A 130 -33.86 -25.44 -13.41
C THR A 130 -32.74 -25.92 -14.33
N GLU A 131 -31.94 -24.97 -14.86
CA GLU A 131 -30.80 -25.27 -15.73
C GLU A 131 -29.58 -25.80 -14.97
N LEU A 132 -29.52 -25.64 -13.65
CA LEU A 132 -28.35 -26.07 -12.85
C LEU A 132 -28.28 -27.59 -12.67
N GLY A 133 -29.43 -28.29 -12.77
CA GLY A 133 -29.51 -29.69 -12.37
C GLY A 133 -29.11 -29.95 -10.92
N ASP A 134 -29.05 -31.22 -10.55
CA ASP A 134 -28.49 -31.59 -9.24
C ASP A 134 -26.97 -31.38 -9.22
N PHE A 135 -26.46 -30.72 -8.21
CA PHE A 135 -25.05 -30.33 -8.14
C PHE A 135 -24.27 -31.02 -7.00
N VAL A 136 -23.01 -31.28 -7.23
CA VAL A 136 -22.16 -31.98 -6.26
C VAL A 136 -21.89 -31.06 -5.05
N VAL A 137 -22.12 -31.58 -3.85
CA VAL A 137 -21.89 -30.88 -2.57
C VAL A 137 -20.79 -31.50 -1.72
N ALA A 138 -20.42 -32.76 -1.99
CA ALA A 138 -19.32 -33.46 -1.35
C ALA A 138 -18.75 -34.56 -2.24
N LYS A 139 -17.47 -34.87 -2.11
CA LYS A 139 -16.85 -36.06 -2.70
C LYS A 139 -17.28 -37.34 -1.98
N ASN A 140 -17.43 -37.26 -0.68
CA ASN A 140 -17.94 -38.29 0.22
C ASN A 140 -18.39 -37.61 1.51
N ILE A 141 -18.89 -38.39 2.49
CA ILE A 141 -19.44 -37.83 3.75
C ILE A 141 -18.42 -37.03 4.56
N ASP A 142 -17.13 -37.29 4.42
CA ASP A 142 -16.03 -36.63 5.14
C ASP A 142 -15.35 -35.51 4.34
N THR A 143 -15.74 -35.34 3.06
CA THR A 143 -15.10 -34.39 2.16
C THR A 143 -16.12 -33.46 1.48
N PRO A 144 -16.64 -32.46 2.23
CA PRO A 144 -17.56 -31.47 1.69
C PRO A 144 -16.86 -30.60 0.63
N LEU A 145 -17.63 -30.11 -0.33
CA LEU A 145 -17.17 -29.12 -1.29
C LEU A 145 -17.52 -27.70 -0.87
N PHE A 146 -16.91 -26.73 -1.53
CA PHE A 146 -16.99 -25.29 -1.24
C PHE A 146 -18.40 -24.81 -0.88
N HIS A 147 -19.40 -25.09 -1.70
CA HIS A 147 -20.77 -24.57 -1.48
C HIS A 147 -21.37 -25.00 -0.14
N LEU A 148 -21.25 -26.29 0.20
CA LEU A 148 -21.78 -26.81 1.45
C LEU A 148 -20.99 -26.28 2.65
N ALA A 149 -19.67 -26.34 2.59
CA ALA A 149 -18.83 -25.93 3.71
C ALA A 149 -19.05 -24.44 4.05
N VAL A 150 -19.08 -23.55 3.04
CA VAL A 150 -19.33 -22.12 3.25
C VAL A 150 -20.69 -21.85 3.86
N VAL A 151 -21.74 -22.52 3.38
CA VAL A 151 -23.11 -22.31 3.91
C VAL A 151 -23.24 -22.78 5.34
N VAL A 152 -22.71 -23.95 5.68
CA VAL A 152 -22.71 -24.48 7.05
C VAL A 152 -21.92 -23.55 7.97
N ASP A 153 -20.75 -23.11 7.55
CA ASP A 153 -19.90 -22.25 8.35
C ASP A 153 -20.53 -20.86 8.56
N ASP A 154 -21.06 -20.23 7.51
CA ASP A 154 -21.70 -18.92 7.62
C ASP A 154 -22.92 -19.01 8.60
N PHE A 155 -23.69 -20.09 8.54
CA PHE A 155 -24.81 -20.34 9.46
C PHE A 155 -24.33 -20.53 10.92
N GLU A 156 -23.41 -21.44 11.17
CA GLU A 156 -22.91 -21.77 12.50
C GLU A 156 -22.12 -20.60 13.15
N MET A 157 -21.54 -19.72 12.35
CA MET A 157 -20.86 -18.51 12.79
C MET A 157 -21.81 -17.32 12.95
N GLY A 158 -23.07 -17.45 12.57
CA GLY A 158 -24.10 -16.41 12.65
C GLY A 158 -23.84 -15.24 11.68
N VAL A 159 -23.23 -15.49 10.53
CA VAL A 159 -22.97 -14.47 9.50
C VAL A 159 -24.28 -13.89 9.00
N THR A 160 -24.44 -12.58 9.13
CA THR A 160 -25.65 -11.86 8.69
C THR A 160 -25.46 -11.08 7.40
N GLN A 161 -24.20 -10.75 7.07
CA GLN A 161 -23.85 -9.98 5.87
C GLN A 161 -22.69 -10.64 5.14
N VAL A 162 -22.87 -10.94 3.85
CA VAL A 162 -21.86 -11.53 2.97
C VAL A 162 -21.38 -10.48 1.97
N ILE A 163 -20.19 -9.93 2.21
CA ILE A 163 -19.51 -9.02 1.28
C ILE A 163 -18.36 -9.78 0.63
N ARG A 164 -18.37 -9.90 -0.72
CA ARG A 164 -17.37 -10.68 -1.47
C ARG A 164 -17.25 -10.22 -2.92
N GLY A 165 -16.28 -10.74 -3.66
CA GLY A 165 -16.13 -10.43 -5.09
C GLY A 165 -17.31 -10.85 -5.95
N GLU A 166 -17.59 -10.11 -6.99
CA GLU A 166 -18.69 -10.39 -7.95
C GLU A 166 -18.53 -11.71 -8.72
N ASP A 167 -17.32 -12.26 -8.77
CA ASP A 167 -17.05 -13.59 -9.32
C ASP A 167 -17.80 -14.72 -8.58
N HIS A 168 -18.34 -14.43 -7.39
CA HIS A 168 -19.19 -15.33 -6.62
C HIS A 168 -20.71 -15.15 -6.85
N ILE A 169 -21.16 -14.25 -7.71
CA ILE A 169 -22.59 -14.05 -7.98
C ILE A 169 -23.24 -15.35 -8.45
N SER A 170 -22.60 -16.08 -9.37
CA SER A 170 -23.11 -17.35 -9.90
C SER A 170 -23.13 -18.50 -8.86
N ASN A 171 -22.40 -18.35 -7.74
CA ASN A 171 -22.42 -19.31 -6.64
C ASN A 171 -23.59 -19.08 -5.69
N THR A 172 -24.11 -17.85 -5.62
CA THR A 172 -25.14 -17.44 -4.66
C THR A 172 -26.42 -18.25 -4.74
N PRO A 173 -26.97 -18.58 -5.94
CA PRO A 173 -28.19 -19.39 -6.02
C PRO A 173 -28.04 -20.78 -5.39
N ARG A 174 -26.90 -21.46 -5.62
CA ARG A 174 -26.60 -22.76 -4.99
C ARG A 174 -26.51 -22.66 -3.48
N GLN A 175 -25.93 -21.57 -2.98
CA GLN A 175 -25.82 -21.33 -1.53
C GLN A 175 -27.17 -21.02 -0.91
N ILE A 176 -28.03 -20.25 -1.56
CA ILE A 176 -29.41 -19.98 -1.10
C ILE A 176 -30.23 -21.27 -1.04
N LEU A 177 -30.10 -22.14 -2.03
CA LEU A 177 -30.78 -23.47 -2.01
C LEU A 177 -30.30 -24.30 -0.81
N LEU A 178 -29.00 -24.34 -0.55
CA LEU A 178 -28.46 -25.07 0.59
C LEU A 178 -28.87 -24.44 1.93
N GLN A 179 -28.86 -23.11 2.05
CA GLN A 179 -29.36 -22.40 3.23
C GLN A 179 -30.81 -22.77 3.55
N SER A 180 -31.69 -22.73 2.53
CA SER A 180 -33.07 -23.13 2.69
C SER A 180 -33.20 -24.61 3.09
N ALA A 181 -32.38 -25.50 2.54
CA ALA A 181 -32.41 -26.93 2.83
C ALA A 181 -31.96 -27.28 4.26
N ILE A 182 -31.11 -26.44 4.89
CA ILE A 182 -30.66 -26.62 6.27
C ILE A 182 -31.43 -25.75 7.27
N ASP A 183 -32.49 -25.09 6.82
CA ASP A 183 -33.34 -24.18 7.59
C ASP A 183 -32.53 -22.98 8.17
N ALA A 184 -31.46 -22.55 7.48
CA ALA A 184 -30.65 -21.41 7.86
C ALA A 184 -31.26 -20.08 7.36
N PRO A 185 -31.18 -19.00 8.13
CA PRO A 185 -31.54 -17.68 7.66
C PRO A 185 -30.62 -17.25 6.50
N HIS A 186 -31.20 -16.55 5.52
CA HIS A 186 -30.41 -16.03 4.41
C HIS A 186 -29.70 -14.75 4.85
N PRO A 187 -28.36 -14.65 4.72
CA PRO A 187 -27.64 -13.41 4.94
C PRO A 187 -27.98 -12.40 3.84
N THR A 188 -27.77 -11.12 4.12
CA THR A 188 -27.78 -10.10 3.06
C THR A 188 -26.50 -10.22 2.22
N TYR A 189 -26.59 -10.05 0.91
CA TYR A 189 -25.46 -10.15 0.00
C TYR A 189 -25.03 -8.78 -0.51
N ALA A 190 -23.73 -8.63 -0.74
CA ALA A 190 -23.11 -7.49 -1.42
C ALA A 190 -21.93 -7.98 -2.26
N HIS A 191 -22.08 -7.95 -3.57
CA HIS A 191 -21.03 -8.39 -4.49
C HIS A 191 -20.25 -7.18 -5.03
N ILE A 192 -19.03 -7.00 -4.51
CA ILE A 192 -18.13 -5.90 -4.88
C ILE A 192 -17.52 -6.15 -6.26
N PRO A 193 -17.34 -5.10 -7.09
CA PRO A 193 -16.81 -5.24 -8.44
C PRO A 193 -15.35 -5.71 -8.45
N LEU A 194 -14.92 -6.29 -9.56
CA LEU A 194 -13.51 -6.67 -9.77
C LEU A 194 -12.61 -5.44 -9.80
N ILE A 195 -11.37 -5.63 -9.36
CA ILE A 195 -10.30 -4.67 -9.61
C ILE A 195 -9.72 -4.96 -10.99
N LEU A 196 -9.67 -3.93 -11.83
CA LEU A 196 -9.23 -4.00 -13.21
C LEU A 196 -7.86 -3.31 -13.37
N ALA A 197 -7.08 -3.79 -14.32
CA ALA A 197 -5.90 -3.09 -14.83
C ALA A 197 -6.31 -1.94 -15.76
N HIS A 198 -5.35 -1.12 -16.22
CA HIS A 198 -5.62 -0.01 -17.14
C HIS A 198 -6.24 -0.46 -18.46
N ASP A 199 -5.92 -1.67 -18.94
CA ASP A 199 -6.50 -2.28 -20.14
C ASP A 199 -7.91 -2.84 -19.92
N LYS A 200 -8.49 -2.58 -18.74
CA LYS A 200 -9.80 -3.09 -18.28
C LYS A 200 -9.89 -4.61 -18.14
N SER A 201 -8.78 -5.33 -18.23
CA SER A 201 -8.73 -6.75 -17.88
C SER A 201 -8.66 -6.94 -16.37
N LYS A 202 -9.01 -8.14 -15.86
CA LYS A 202 -8.86 -8.44 -14.42
C LYS A 202 -7.41 -8.25 -13.99
N LEU A 203 -7.21 -7.50 -12.91
CA LEU A 203 -5.88 -7.24 -12.37
C LEU A 203 -5.18 -8.56 -12.00
N SER A 204 -3.94 -8.72 -12.43
CA SER A 204 -3.14 -9.93 -12.23
C SER A 204 -1.64 -9.58 -12.17
N LYS A 205 -0.80 -10.52 -11.76
CA LYS A 205 0.67 -10.35 -11.64
C LYS A 205 1.35 -9.85 -12.92
N ARG A 206 0.79 -10.11 -14.12
CA ARG A 206 1.33 -9.58 -15.39
C ARG A 206 1.24 -8.06 -15.52
N HIS A 207 0.41 -7.40 -14.70
CA HIS A 207 0.21 -5.96 -14.71
C HIS A 207 1.07 -5.23 -13.65
N GLY A 208 1.99 -5.93 -13.00
CA GLY A 208 2.86 -5.41 -11.95
C GLY A 208 2.55 -5.99 -10.56
N SER A 209 2.97 -5.27 -9.54
CA SER A 209 2.74 -5.69 -8.15
C SER A 209 1.26 -5.75 -7.83
N VAL A 210 0.81 -6.88 -7.31
CA VAL A 210 -0.57 -7.10 -6.84
C VAL A 210 -0.61 -7.70 -5.43
N SER A 211 0.54 -8.16 -4.93
CA SER A 211 0.69 -8.70 -3.59
C SER A 211 0.84 -7.57 -2.58
N LEU A 212 0.13 -7.67 -1.47
CA LEU A 212 0.21 -6.68 -0.40
C LEU A 212 1.62 -6.57 0.20
N VAL A 213 2.34 -7.68 0.28
CA VAL A 213 3.70 -7.73 0.80
C VAL A 213 4.68 -6.94 -0.06
N GLU A 214 4.50 -6.97 -1.39
CA GLU A 214 5.35 -6.19 -2.30
C GLU A 214 5.19 -4.67 -2.11
N PHE A 215 3.97 -4.19 -1.82
CA PHE A 215 3.74 -2.78 -1.50
C PHE A 215 4.37 -2.40 -0.16
N ARG A 216 4.21 -3.23 0.87
CA ARG A 216 4.86 -3.02 2.16
C ARG A 216 6.38 -2.93 2.01
N ASP A 217 6.98 -3.86 1.27
CA ASP A 217 8.43 -3.94 1.10
C ASP A 217 8.99 -2.78 0.25
N LYS A 218 8.17 -2.20 -0.62
CA LYS A 218 8.45 -0.92 -1.31
C LYS A 218 8.31 0.30 -0.39
N GLY A 219 7.87 0.14 0.84
CA GLY A 219 7.74 1.23 1.80
C GLY A 219 6.50 2.10 1.60
N TYR A 220 5.41 1.54 1.06
CA TYR A 220 4.10 2.17 1.20
C TYR A 220 3.62 2.11 2.64
N LEU A 221 2.99 3.18 3.09
CA LEU A 221 2.41 3.25 4.43
C LEU A 221 1.09 2.48 4.49
N PRO A 222 0.80 1.80 5.63
CA PRO A 222 -0.46 1.08 5.79
C PRO A 222 -1.68 2.00 5.66
N ASP A 223 -1.63 3.21 6.21
CA ASP A 223 -2.73 4.17 6.11
C ASP A 223 -3.01 4.59 4.67
N ALA A 224 -1.97 4.82 3.88
CA ALA A 224 -2.11 5.14 2.46
C ALA A 224 -2.72 3.97 1.67
N MET A 225 -2.29 2.74 1.98
CA MET A 225 -2.82 1.53 1.35
C MET A 225 -4.28 1.31 1.72
N VAL A 226 -4.67 1.45 2.99
CA VAL A 226 -6.06 1.36 3.45
C VAL A 226 -6.94 2.37 2.75
N ASN A 227 -6.53 3.63 2.74
CA ASN A 227 -7.26 4.71 2.07
C ASN A 227 -7.42 4.42 0.56
N PHE A 228 -6.35 4.00 -0.09
CA PHE A 228 -6.38 3.63 -1.51
C PHE A 228 -7.33 2.46 -1.79
N LEU A 229 -7.24 1.37 -1.00
CA LEU A 229 -8.12 0.20 -1.14
C LEU A 229 -9.59 0.56 -0.94
N ALA A 230 -9.90 1.48 -0.02
CA ALA A 230 -11.25 1.97 0.17
C ALA A 230 -11.76 2.70 -1.07
N LEU A 231 -10.97 3.60 -1.64
CA LEU A 231 -11.34 4.38 -2.82
C LEU A 231 -11.39 3.57 -4.13
N ILE A 232 -10.88 2.33 -4.14
CA ILE A 232 -11.05 1.44 -5.30
C ILE A 232 -12.49 0.92 -5.34
N GLY A 233 -13.36 1.67 -5.98
CA GLY A 233 -14.74 1.31 -6.23
C GLY A 233 -15.74 1.74 -5.17
N TRP A 234 -15.33 2.49 -4.16
CA TRP A 234 -16.21 3.20 -3.24
C TRP A 234 -15.99 4.71 -3.35
N HIS A 235 -17.04 5.50 -3.21
CA HIS A 235 -17.02 6.95 -3.32
C HIS A 235 -17.56 7.61 -2.04
N PRO A 236 -16.76 8.50 -1.39
CA PRO A 236 -17.21 9.25 -0.23
C PRO A 236 -18.31 10.26 -0.62
N GLU A 237 -19.01 10.84 0.36
CA GLU A 237 -20.05 11.84 0.11
C GLU A 237 -19.50 13.16 -0.39
N GLY A 238 -18.34 13.54 0.12
CA GLY A 238 -17.67 14.79 -0.24
C GLY A 238 -16.56 14.59 -1.27
N SER A 239 -15.78 15.66 -1.48
CA SER A 239 -14.59 15.66 -2.34
C SER A 239 -13.30 15.24 -1.61
N GLY A 240 -13.39 14.79 -0.35
CA GLY A 240 -12.25 14.33 0.44
C GLY A 240 -11.61 13.09 -0.17
N GLU A 241 -10.29 12.99 -0.12
CA GLU A 241 -9.54 11.86 -0.63
C GLU A 241 -8.60 11.23 0.41
N LEU A 242 -8.41 11.89 1.57
CA LEU A 242 -7.53 11.44 2.64
C LEU A 242 -8.37 11.08 3.88
N PHE A 243 -8.49 9.79 4.15
CA PHE A 243 -9.32 9.23 5.21
C PHE A 243 -8.51 8.36 6.15
N SER A 244 -8.53 8.65 7.43
CA SER A 244 -8.06 7.69 8.43
C SER A 244 -8.97 6.44 8.48
N MET A 245 -8.50 5.36 9.09
CA MET A 245 -9.34 4.17 9.31
C MET A 245 -10.65 4.54 10.04
N ASN A 246 -10.59 5.44 11.01
CA ASN A 246 -11.77 5.89 11.76
C ASN A 246 -12.76 6.70 10.90
N ASP A 247 -12.24 7.52 9.97
CA ASP A 247 -13.10 8.25 9.04
C ASP A 247 -13.78 7.28 8.08
N LEU A 248 -13.03 6.30 7.57
CA LEU A 248 -13.59 5.25 6.71
C LEU A 248 -14.68 4.45 7.41
N VAL A 249 -14.50 4.07 8.68
CA VAL A 249 -15.54 3.37 9.46
C VAL A 249 -16.81 4.20 9.57
N LYS A 250 -16.71 5.52 9.72
CA LYS A 250 -17.87 6.40 9.82
C LYS A 250 -18.59 6.63 8.49
N GLU A 251 -17.84 6.75 7.41
CA GLU A 251 -18.36 7.18 6.11
C GLU A 251 -18.71 6.03 5.16
N PHE A 252 -18.15 4.84 5.36
CA PHE A 252 -18.30 3.72 4.45
C PHE A 252 -19.76 3.24 4.37
N THR A 253 -20.32 3.17 3.17
CA THR A 253 -21.63 2.56 2.91
C THR A 253 -21.58 1.68 1.66
N LEU A 254 -22.35 0.59 1.65
CA LEU A 254 -22.42 -0.33 0.50
C LEU A 254 -23.11 0.30 -0.71
N GLU A 255 -24.04 1.23 -0.48
CA GLU A 255 -24.81 1.93 -1.51
C GLU A 255 -23.92 2.82 -2.38
N ARG A 256 -22.77 3.24 -1.85
CA ARG A 256 -21.77 4.05 -2.56
C ARG A 256 -20.69 3.24 -3.24
N VAL A 257 -20.76 1.92 -3.15
CA VAL A 257 -19.90 1.04 -3.93
C VAL A 257 -20.39 1.00 -5.37
N GLN A 258 -19.53 1.34 -6.32
CA GLN A 258 -19.88 1.33 -7.75
C GLN A 258 -20.17 -0.10 -8.24
N LYS A 259 -21.05 -0.20 -9.25
CA LYS A 259 -21.39 -1.49 -9.88
C LYS A 259 -20.33 -1.98 -10.87
N GLY A 260 -19.67 -1.06 -11.57
CA GLY A 260 -18.64 -1.37 -12.56
C GLY A 260 -17.30 -1.70 -11.96
N GLY A 261 -16.42 -2.37 -12.71
CA GLY A 261 -15.06 -2.66 -12.29
C GLY A 261 -14.28 -1.37 -11.95
N ALA A 262 -13.44 -1.45 -10.94
CA ALA A 262 -12.62 -0.31 -10.47
C ALA A 262 -11.18 -0.46 -10.95
N ILE A 263 -10.64 0.58 -11.61
CA ILE A 263 -9.27 0.56 -12.15
C ILE A 263 -8.26 0.76 -11.02
N PHE A 264 -7.26 -0.13 -10.95
CA PHE A 264 -6.10 0.02 -10.09
C PHE A 264 -5.17 1.09 -10.68
N ASN A 265 -5.10 2.25 -10.04
CA ASN A 265 -4.25 3.36 -10.47
C ASN A 265 -3.08 3.52 -9.49
N ILE A 266 -1.88 3.11 -9.90
CA ILE A 266 -0.67 3.21 -9.07
C ILE A 266 -0.27 4.67 -8.81
N GLU A 267 -0.47 5.57 -9.75
CA GLU A 267 -0.16 7.00 -9.59
C GLU A 267 -1.01 7.63 -8.48
N LYS A 268 -2.27 7.17 -8.33
CA LYS A 268 -3.13 7.59 -7.23
C LYS A 268 -2.63 7.05 -5.88
N LEU A 269 -2.15 5.81 -5.84
CA LEU A 269 -1.54 5.26 -4.62
C LEU A 269 -0.26 6.01 -4.25
N ASP A 270 0.60 6.32 -5.23
CA ASP A 270 1.82 7.09 -5.02
C ASP A 270 1.51 8.48 -4.46
N TRP A 271 0.51 9.14 -5.03
CA TRP A 271 0.07 10.45 -4.54
C TRP A 271 -0.47 10.36 -3.09
N LEU A 272 -1.35 9.40 -2.80
CA LEU A 272 -1.84 9.19 -1.44
C LEU A 272 -0.69 8.94 -0.47
N ASN A 273 0.23 8.05 -0.82
CA ASN A 273 1.36 7.71 0.04
C ASN A 273 2.24 8.93 0.34
N ARG A 274 2.50 9.77 -0.67
CA ARG A 274 3.23 11.04 -0.50
C ARG A 274 2.52 11.97 0.47
N GLU A 275 1.20 12.10 0.36
CA GLU A 275 0.42 12.95 1.26
C GLU A 275 0.45 12.44 2.71
N TYR A 276 0.44 11.13 2.93
CA TYR A 276 0.62 10.54 4.26
C TYR A 276 2.04 10.72 4.79
N LEU A 277 3.07 10.55 3.95
CA LEU A 277 4.45 10.83 4.34
C LEU A 277 4.65 12.28 4.79
N LYS A 278 4.07 13.25 4.07
CA LYS A 278 4.11 14.69 4.44
C LYS A 278 3.38 15.01 5.74
N LYS A 279 2.35 14.24 6.09
CA LYS A 279 1.61 14.40 7.35
C LYS A 279 2.27 13.74 8.55
N MET A 280 3.27 12.90 8.31
CA MET A 280 4.01 12.24 9.39
C MET A 280 4.73 13.26 10.26
N LEU A 281 4.81 13.01 11.57
CA LEU A 281 5.59 13.85 12.46
C LEU A 281 7.06 13.86 12.03
N PRO A 282 7.74 15.02 12.03
CA PRO A 282 9.13 15.10 11.58
C PRO A 282 10.06 14.06 12.19
N GLU A 283 9.96 13.87 13.51
CA GLU A 283 10.78 12.88 14.24
C GLU A 283 10.51 11.43 13.83
N GLU A 284 9.28 11.10 13.47
CA GLU A 284 8.93 9.77 12.97
C GLU A 284 9.46 9.57 11.56
N PHE A 285 9.36 10.58 10.71
CA PHE A 285 9.91 10.54 9.37
C PHE A 285 11.44 10.44 9.37
N GLU A 286 12.13 11.19 10.24
CA GLU A 286 13.58 11.09 10.41
C GLU A 286 14.03 9.67 10.80
N LYS A 287 13.29 8.99 11.69
CA LYS A 287 13.55 7.57 12.00
C LYS A 287 13.41 6.68 10.77
N LYS A 288 12.38 6.92 9.94
CA LYS A 288 12.20 6.20 8.68
C LYS A 288 13.34 6.49 7.71
N VAL A 289 13.78 7.73 7.60
CA VAL A 289 14.95 8.07 6.77
C VAL A 289 16.17 7.26 7.20
N ILE A 290 16.48 7.20 8.50
CA ILE A 290 17.62 6.40 9.03
C ILE A 290 17.44 4.91 8.68
N GLU A 291 16.23 4.38 8.83
CA GLU A 291 15.93 2.97 8.55
C GLU A 291 16.28 2.62 7.10
N TYR A 292 15.93 3.48 6.15
CA TYR A 292 16.08 3.26 4.71
C TYR A 292 17.40 3.78 4.11
N ILE A 293 18.26 4.47 4.86
CA ILE A 293 19.62 4.78 4.41
C ILE A 293 20.41 3.48 4.27
N PRO A 294 21.06 3.22 3.12
CA PRO A 294 21.86 2.01 2.93
C PRO A 294 23.01 1.89 3.93
N GLU A 295 23.30 0.67 4.37
CA GLU A 295 24.30 0.38 5.41
C GLU A 295 25.70 0.94 5.14
N LYS A 296 26.11 1.03 3.87
CA LYS A 296 27.40 1.62 3.49
C LYS A 296 27.54 3.07 3.93
N PHE A 297 26.44 3.85 3.94
CA PHE A 297 26.44 5.25 4.38
C PHE A 297 26.34 5.38 5.90
N LYS A 298 25.65 4.43 6.57
CA LYS A 298 25.60 4.38 8.05
C LYS A 298 26.95 4.06 8.66
N LYS A 299 27.79 3.29 7.97
CA LYS A 299 29.14 2.87 8.40
C LYS A 299 30.25 3.81 7.91
N SER A 300 29.91 4.90 7.24
CA SER A 300 30.88 5.91 6.79
C SER A 300 31.57 6.56 7.99
N ASP A 301 32.85 6.94 7.82
CA ASP A 301 33.62 7.69 8.83
C ASP A 301 32.95 9.02 9.17
N LYS A 302 32.24 9.61 8.22
CA LYS A 302 31.45 10.81 8.43
C LYS A 302 30.04 10.43 8.89
N LYS A 303 29.82 10.55 10.19
CA LYS A 303 28.50 10.30 10.80
C LYS A 303 27.49 11.38 10.40
N ILE A 304 26.28 10.95 10.08
CA ILE A 304 25.15 11.85 9.86
C ILE A 304 24.75 12.43 11.22
N SER A 305 24.96 13.74 11.42
CA SER A 305 24.51 14.43 12.63
C SER A 305 22.99 14.61 12.61
N GLU A 306 22.40 14.85 13.78
CA GLU A 306 20.96 15.13 13.91
C GLU A 306 20.52 16.30 13.02
N ARG A 307 21.29 17.39 12.99
CA ARG A 307 21.05 18.54 12.11
C ARG A 307 21.08 18.15 10.63
N MET A 308 22.06 17.34 10.21
CA MET A 308 22.14 16.84 8.83
C MET A 308 20.92 16.01 8.48
N LEU A 309 20.53 15.08 9.37
CA LEU A 309 19.38 14.21 9.18
C LEU A 309 18.09 15.01 8.99
N LYS A 310 17.85 15.99 9.86
CA LYS A 310 16.70 16.88 9.80
C LYS A 310 16.60 17.60 8.45
N ASN A 311 17.71 18.21 8.01
CA ASN A 311 17.73 18.92 6.73
C ASN A 311 17.58 17.99 5.51
N ILE A 312 18.18 16.80 5.57
CA ILE A 312 18.04 15.78 4.51
C ILE A 312 16.59 15.27 4.46
N ALA A 313 15.97 15.01 5.60
CA ALA A 313 14.59 14.55 5.68
C ALA A 313 13.61 15.55 5.03
N LEU A 314 13.80 16.86 5.25
CA LEU A 314 13.00 17.91 4.61
C LEU A 314 13.11 17.89 3.08
N ILE A 315 14.27 17.54 2.53
CA ILE A 315 14.46 17.42 1.08
C ILE A 315 13.81 16.15 0.56
N ILE A 316 13.99 15.05 1.28
CA ILE A 316 13.53 13.73 0.88
C ILE A 316 12.00 13.69 0.82
N VAL A 317 11.30 14.18 1.85
CA VAL A 317 9.83 14.09 1.96
C VAL A 317 9.09 14.73 0.77
N GLU A 318 9.67 15.77 0.16
CA GLU A 318 9.09 16.44 -1.01
C GLU A 318 9.30 15.68 -2.33
N ARG A 319 10.18 14.67 -2.33
CA ARG A 319 10.69 14.07 -3.58
C ARG A 319 10.39 12.58 -3.73
N ILE A 320 10.00 11.92 -2.65
CA ILE A 320 9.71 10.48 -2.64
C ILE A 320 8.22 10.19 -2.78
N ASN A 321 7.92 9.05 -3.38
CA ASN A 321 6.59 8.44 -3.37
C ASN A 321 6.50 7.34 -2.32
N THR A 322 7.60 6.61 -2.10
CA THR A 322 7.71 5.50 -1.16
C THR A 322 8.99 5.60 -0.33
N LEU A 323 9.03 4.91 0.79
CA LEU A 323 10.23 4.93 1.64
C LEU A 323 11.44 4.26 0.96
N SER A 324 11.25 3.33 0.04
CA SER A 324 12.36 2.73 -0.72
C SER A 324 13.05 3.72 -1.66
N ASP A 325 12.38 4.81 -2.05
CA ASP A 325 12.98 5.86 -2.86
C ASP A 325 14.17 6.52 -2.13
N ILE A 326 14.14 6.52 -0.78
CA ILE A 326 15.26 7.01 0.04
C ILE A 326 16.54 6.25 -0.31
N SER A 327 16.49 4.91 -0.27
CA SER A 327 17.65 4.08 -0.63
C SER A 327 18.13 4.36 -2.05
N ALA A 328 17.20 4.48 -3.00
CA ALA A 328 17.52 4.78 -4.39
C ALA A 328 18.21 6.15 -4.56
N MET A 329 17.77 7.18 -3.83
CA MET A 329 18.41 8.51 -3.84
C MET A 329 19.86 8.45 -3.33
N PHE A 330 20.13 7.68 -2.27
CA PHE A 330 21.47 7.48 -1.77
C PHE A 330 22.35 6.67 -2.72
N GLU A 331 21.79 5.59 -3.30
CA GLU A 331 22.51 4.70 -4.22
C GLU A 331 22.84 5.36 -5.56
N SER A 332 22.00 6.27 -6.03
CA SER A 332 22.26 7.08 -7.24
C SER A 332 23.35 8.14 -7.05
N GLY A 333 23.89 8.26 -5.83
CA GLY A 333 24.91 9.23 -5.48
C GLY A 333 24.37 10.65 -5.26
N GLU A 334 23.05 10.82 -5.15
CA GLU A 334 22.47 12.16 -4.99
C GLU A 334 23.01 12.90 -3.76
N PHE A 335 23.31 12.16 -2.68
CA PHE A 335 23.83 12.67 -1.41
C PHE A 335 25.32 12.44 -1.20
N ASP A 336 26.11 12.01 -2.21
CA ASP A 336 27.53 11.72 -2.05
C ASP A 336 28.31 12.92 -1.47
N TYR A 337 27.92 14.14 -1.87
CA TYR A 337 28.55 15.37 -1.36
C TYR A 337 28.45 15.53 0.16
N ILE A 338 27.56 14.82 0.84
CA ILE A 338 27.47 14.84 2.30
C ILE A 338 28.66 14.08 2.91
N PHE A 339 29.04 12.98 2.31
CA PHE A 339 30.05 12.04 2.83
C PHE A 339 31.44 12.35 2.31
N GLU A 340 31.55 12.82 1.08
CA GLU A 340 32.80 13.07 0.40
C GLU A 340 32.90 14.52 -0.07
N ARG A 341 34.13 15.06 -0.08
CA ARG A 341 34.36 16.36 -0.69
C ARG A 341 34.31 16.22 -2.21
N PRO A 342 33.53 17.05 -2.91
CA PRO A 342 33.41 16.94 -4.34
C PRO A 342 34.73 17.32 -5.04
N THR A 343 35.07 16.55 -6.08
CA THR A 343 36.13 16.87 -7.04
C THR A 343 35.49 17.30 -8.34
N TYR A 344 35.96 18.41 -8.91
CA TYR A 344 35.38 18.95 -10.15
C TYR A 344 36.36 19.81 -10.94
N ASP A 345 36.07 20.03 -12.20
CA ASP A 345 36.78 21.03 -13.03
C ASP A 345 36.40 22.45 -12.54
N PRO A 346 37.38 23.28 -12.13
CA PRO A 346 37.12 24.66 -11.67
C PRO A 346 36.31 25.51 -12.64
N ARG A 347 36.36 25.22 -13.94
CA ARG A 347 35.58 25.95 -14.97
C ARG A 347 34.07 25.77 -14.77
N LYS A 348 33.62 24.71 -14.13
CA LYS A 348 32.21 24.48 -13.77
C LYS A 348 31.69 25.40 -12.69
N LEU A 349 32.57 26.08 -11.96
CA LEU A 349 32.20 27.14 -11.02
C LEU A 349 31.71 28.40 -11.72
N LEU A 350 32.07 28.58 -13.01
CA LEU A 350 31.69 29.77 -13.76
C LEU A 350 30.20 29.73 -14.15
N TRP A 351 29.51 30.84 -13.87
CA TRP A 351 28.16 31.05 -14.36
C TRP A 351 28.17 31.50 -15.81
N LYS A 352 27.18 31.05 -16.59
CA LYS A 352 27.09 31.31 -18.04
C LYS A 352 27.09 32.82 -18.40
N GLY A 353 26.62 33.67 -17.50
CA GLY A 353 26.49 35.12 -17.73
C GLY A 353 27.81 35.89 -17.54
N THR A 354 28.73 35.41 -16.68
CA THR A 354 30.00 36.07 -16.35
C THR A 354 31.10 35.03 -16.21
N PRO A 355 31.69 34.54 -17.30
CA PRO A 355 32.70 33.47 -17.26
C PRO A 355 34.11 34.02 -16.91
N ASP A 356 34.23 34.85 -15.88
CA ASP A 356 35.48 35.42 -15.39
C ASP A 356 35.91 34.74 -14.09
N LEU A 357 37.14 34.16 -14.11
CA LEU A 357 37.68 33.42 -12.97
C LEU A 357 37.95 34.33 -11.78
N LEU A 358 38.49 35.52 -12.01
CA LEU A 358 38.89 36.47 -10.96
C LEU A 358 37.64 37.06 -10.28
N VAL A 359 36.66 37.46 -11.05
CA VAL A 359 35.38 37.97 -10.56
C VAL A 359 34.64 36.89 -9.80
N THR A 360 34.60 35.66 -10.28
CA THR A 360 33.96 34.52 -9.61
C THR A 360 34.67 34.26 -8.25
N LYS A 361 35.98 34.32 -8.24
CA LYS A 361 36.77 34.20 -6.99
C LYS A 361 36.38 35.27 -5.99
N GLN A 362 36.38 36.55 -6.40
CA GLN A 362 36.04 37.67 -5.50
C GLN A 362 34.64 37.49 -4.89
N ARG A 363 33.71 36.99 -5.68
CA ARG A 363 32.33 36.70 -5.22
C ARG A 363 32.30 35.56 -4.21
N LEU A 364 33.08 34.49 -4.41
CA LEU A 364 33.21 33.41 -3.42
C LEU A 364 33.89 33.88 -2.14
N ASP A 365 34.93 34.68 -2.24
CA ASP A 365 35.60 35.25 -1.07
C ASP A 365 34.64 36.11 -0.24
N LYS A 366 33.79 36.91 -0.87
CA LYS A 366 32.75 37.67 -0.15
C LYS A 366 31.70 36.81 0.50
N VAL A 367 31.27 35.72 -0.16
CA VAL A 367 30.37 34.71 0.45
C VAL A 367 31.04 34.07 1.68
N ILE A 368 32.33 33.75 1.63
CA ILE A 368 33.07 33.20 2.74
C ILE A 368 33.06 34.18 3.95
N GLU A 369 33.35 35.47 3.70
CA GLU A 369 33.27 36.52 4.74
C GLU A 369 31.87 36.55 5.39
N LEU A 370 30.82 36.63 4.58
CA LEU A 370 29.44 36.68 5.06
C LEU A 370 29.07 35.47 5.90
N LEU A 371 29.47 34.25 5.47
CA LEU A 371 29.19 33.04 6.25
C LEU A 371 29.99 32.95 7.55
N GLN A 372 31.16 33.61 7.65
CA GLN A 372 31.96 33.66 8.88
C GLN A 372 31.25 34.45 9.98
N GLU A 373 30.41 35.42 9.66
CA GLU A 373 29.63 36.22 10.60
C GLU A 373 28.47 35.47 11.26
N ILE A 374 28.00 34.34 10.67
CA ILE A 374 26.91 33.56 11.21
C ILE A 374 27.44 32.64 12.31
N ASP A 375 26.85 32.66 13.51
CA ASP A 375 27.14 31.70 14.55
C ASP A 375 26.67 30.29 14.19
N GLU A 376 27.44 29.26 14.57
CA GLU A 376 27.13 27.85 14.26
C GLU A 376 25.75 27.43 14.77
N GLU A 377 25.31 27.92 15.92
CA GLU A 377 24.01 27.63 16.54
C GLU A 377 22.86 28.20 15.74
N ASN A 378 23.08 29.29 15.00
CA ASN A 378 22.09 29.98 14.18
C ASN A 378 22.15 29.60 12.69
N LEU A 379 22.96 28.60 12.33
CA LEU A 379 23.22 28.22 10.94
C LEU A 379 22.02 27.40 10.37
N THR A 380 20.99 28.10 9.94
CA THR A 380 19.84 27.52 9.21
C THR A 380 19.87 27.94 7.75
N GLY A 381 19.13 27.25 6.89
CA GLY A 381 18.99 27.65 5.48
C GLY A 381 18.44 29.08 5.34
N ASP A 382 17.49 29.48 6.18
CA ASP A 382 16.91 30.81 6.16
C ASP A 382 17.91 31.89 6.60
N THR A 383 18.65 31.67 7.68
CA THR A 383 19.70 32.62 8.14
C THR A 383 20.78 32.77 7.08
N VAL A 384 21.23 31.69 6.48
CA VAL A 384 22.22 31.75 5.40
C VAL A 384 21.66 32.52 4.19
N LYS A 385 20.39 32.29 3.84
CA LYS A 385 19.72 33.00 2.78
C LYS A 385 19.63 34.50 3.08
N GLU A 386 19.18 34.91 4.24
CA GLU A 386 19.04 36.30 4.60
C GLU A 386 20.41 37.04 4.52
N THR A 387 21.48 36.36 4.97
CA THR A 387 22.83 36.91 4.97
C THR A 387 23.41 37.09 3.57
N VAL A 388 23.24 36.07 2.68
CA VAL A 388 23.86 36.03 1.34
C VAL A 388 22.97 36.72 0.28
N TRP A 389 21.66 36.73 0.48
CA TRP A 389 20.69 37.13 -0.59
C TRP A 389 20.85 38.57 -1.03
N LYS A 390 21.10 39.50 -0.10
CA LYS A 390 21.26 40.90 -0.43
C LYS A 390 22.46 41.12 -1.34
N TYR A 391 23.58 40.47 -1.05
CA TYR A 391 24.79 40.51 -1.87
C TYR A 391 24.57 39.82 -3.22
N ALA A 392 23.95 38.64 -3.24
CA ALA A 392 23.64 37.95 -4.48
C ALA A 392 22.68 38.75 -5.40
N SER A 393 21.78 39.51 -4.82
CA SER A 393 20.87 40.37 -5.58
C SER A 393 21.53 41.60 -6.18
N SER A 394 22.58 42.14 -5.57
CA SER A 394 23.35 43.27 -6.11
C SER A 394 24.37 42.85 -7.19
N GLU A 395 25.00 41.68 -7.05
CA GLU A 395 26.07 41.22 -7.92
C GLU A 395 25.59 40.27 -9.05
N GLY A 396 24.33 39.87 -9.06
CA GLY A 396 23.76 38.88 -9.95
C GLY A 396 23.58 37.51 -9.25
N ARG A 397 22.31 37.11 -9.12
CA ARG A 397 21.97 35.86 -8.38
C ARG A 397 22.66 34.62 -8.92
N GLY A 398 22.67 34.48 -10.24
CA GLY A 398 23.33 33.34 -10.89
C GLY A 398 24.85 33.36 -10.67
N ASP A 399 25.44 34.53 -10.72
CA ASP A 399 26.88 34.78 -10.59
C ASP A 399 27.44 34.50 -9.19
N VAL A 400 26.61 34.61 -8.16
CA VAL A 400 26.99 34.34 -6.76
C VAL A 400 26.53 32.95 -6.32
N LEU A 401 25.25 32.62 -6.57
CA LEU A 401 24.66 31.39 -6.01
C LEU A 401 25.08 30.12 -6.78
N TRP A 402 25.37 30.20 -8.07
CA TRP A 402 25.84 29.04 -8.82
C TRP A 402 27.21 28.56 -8.35
N PRO A 403 28.29 29.41 -8.33
CA PRO A 403 29.59 28.96 -7.82
C PRO A 403 29.53 28.50 -6.38
N MET A 404 28.74 29.17 -5.52
CA MET A 404 28.52 28.74 -4.14
C MET A 404 27.92 27.32 -4.10
N ARG A 405 26.83 27.07 -4.82
CA ARG A 405 26.16 25.78 -4.88
C ARG A 405 27.05 24.68 -5.43
N PHE A 406 27.74 24.97 -6.53
CA PHE A 406 28.60 24.01 -7.20
C PHE A 406 29.83 23.68 -6.33
N ALA A 407 30.45 24.67 -5.66
CA ALA A 407 31.54 24.45 -4.75
C ALA A 407 31.16 23.52 -3.57
N LEU A 408 29.94 23.67 -3.05
CA LEU A 408 29.44 22.86 -1.93
C LEU A 408 29.10 21.42 -2.32
N SER A 409 28.53 21.20 -3.51
CA SER A 409 27.98 19.89 -3.91
C SER A 409 28.74 19.19 -5.02
N GLY A 410 29.48 19.91 -5.87
CA GLY A 410 30.07 19.38 -7.11
C GLY A 410 29.05 19.00 -8.18
N LYS A 411 27.78 19.34 -7.99
CA LYS A 411 26.68 18.89 -8.86
C LYS A 411 25.92 20.04 -9.50
N GLU A 412 25.57 19.85 -10.77
CA GLU A 412 24.72 20.80 -11.50
C GLU A 412 23.28 20.81 -10.98
N LYS A 413 22.81 19.65 -10.49
CA LYS A 413 21.52 19.49 -9.82
C LYS A 413 21.77 19.10 -8.37
N SER A 414 21.44 19.98 -7.44
CA SER A 414 21.55 19.81 -5.99
C SER A 414 20.54 20.72 -5.31
N PRO A 415 20.29 20.58 -4.00
CA PRO A 415 19.57 21.58 -3.24
C PRO A 415 20.17 22.98 -3.39
N ASP A 416 19.41 24.01 -3.01
CA ASP A 416 19.93 25.36 -3.05
C ASP A 416 21.16 25.54 -2.12
N PRO A 417 22.02 26.52 -2.37
CA PRO A 417 23.27 26.69 -1.62
C PRO A 417 23.03 26.96 -0.12
N PHE A 418 21.91 27.53 0.25
CA PHE A 418 21.58 27.85 1.64
C PHE A 418 21.28 26.59 2.45
N VAL A 419 20.50 25.67 1.87
CA VAL A 419 20.22 24.35 2.43
C VAL A 419 21.49 23.50 2.48
N LEU A 420 22.36 23.57 1.45
CA LEU A 420 23.64 22.85 1.44
C LEU A 420 24.54 23.28 2.60
N VAL A 421 24.62 24.59 2.91
CA VAL A 421 25.38 25.10 4.07
C VAL A 421 24.80 24.56 5.39
N SER A 422 23.48 24.55 5.53
CA SER A 422 22.85 24.02 6.76
C SER A 422 23.08 22.51 6.95
N ILE A 423 23.14 21.74 5.84
CA ILE A 423 23.47 20.31 5.88
C ILE A 423 24.93 20.07 6.24
N LEU A 424 25.85 20.72 5.54
CA LEU A 424 27.29 20.50 5.68
C LEU A 424 27.86 21.09 6.97
N GLY A 425 27.23 22.13 7.51
CA GLY A 425 27.73 22.93 8.63
C GLY A 425 28.73 24.01 8.19
N LYS A 426 29.00 24.95 9.08
CA LYS A 426 29.84 26.13 8.81
C LYS A 426 31.24 25.73 8.40
N GLU A 427 31.87 24.90 9.22
CA GLU A 427 33.27 24.51 9.03
C GLU A 427 33.53 23.85 7.68
N GLU A 428 32.74 22.81 7.33
CA GLU A 428 32.89 22.09 6.06
C GLU A 428 32.51 22.97 4.87
N SER A 429 31.48 23.80 5.00
CA SER A 429 31.07 24.73 3.96
C SER A 429 32.20 25.75 3.66
N LEU A 430 32.79 26.36 4.68
CA LEU A 430 33.92 27.28 4.52
C LEU A 430 35.15 26.60 3.90
N LYS A 431 35.45 25.35 4.30
CA LYS A 431 36.55 24.57 3.69
C LYS A 431 36.35 24.36 2.20
N ARG A 432 35.14 24.02 1.78
CA ARG A 432 34.80 23.79 0.37
C ARG A 432 34.81 25.06 -0.45
N LEU A 433 34.27 26.16 0.08
CA LEU A 433 34.27 27.46 -0.59
C LEU A 433 35.68 28.01 -0.74
N ARG A 434 36.57 27.90 0.28
CA ARG A 434 37.97 28.27 0.19
C ARG A 434 38.71 27.45 -0.86
N TYR A 435 38.55 26.13 -0.86
CA TYR A 435 39.12 25.26 -1.88
C TYR A 435 38.70 25.69 -3.29
N ALA A 436 37.39 25.98 -3.49
CA ALA A 436 36.89 26.48 -4.75
C ALA A 436 37.52 27.80 -5.16
N SER A 437 37.63 28.78 -4.24
CA SER A 437 38.26 30.08 -4.47
C SER A 437 39.74 29.93 -4.86
N GLU A 438 40.50 29.09 -4.15
CA GLU A 438 41.91 28.83 -4.41
C GLU A 438 42.15 28.15 -5.77
N THR A 439 41.33 27.22 -6.18
CA THR A 439 41.46 26.52 -7.46
C THR A 439 41.20 27.40 -8.68
N LEU A 440 40.48 28.51 -8.53
CA LEU A 440 40.28 29.50 -9.59
C LEU A 440 41.56 30.32 -9.89
N ILE A 441 42.55 30.38 -8.97
CA ILE A 441 43.84 31.09 -9.19
C ILE A 441 44.89 30.16 -9.81
N ALA A 442 44.96 28.91 -9.41
CA ALA A 442 46.07 27.99 -9.72
C ALA A 442 46.28 27.69 -11.23
N ARG A 443 45.43 28.19 -12.11
CA ARG A 443 45.54 28.02 -13.57
C ARG A 443 45.92 29.31 -14.35
N ASN A 444 46.23 30.41 -13.67
CA ASN A 444 46.73 31.63 -14.32
C ASN A 444 48.27 31.75 -14.21
N SER A 445 48.91 30.75 -13.66
CA SER A 445 50.37 30.56 -13.64
C SER A 445 50.68 29.27 -14.45
#